data_58fe42b370dbb198f4b74091f884adbb
#
_entry.id   58fe42b370dbb198f4b74091f884adbb
#
_cell.length_a   1.000
_cell.length_b   1.000
_cell.length_c   1.000
_cell.angle_alpha   90.00
_cell.angle_beta   90.00
_cell.angle_gamma   90.00
#
_symmetry.space_group_name_H-M   'P 1'
#
loop_
_entity.id
_entity.type
_entity.pdbx_description
1 polymer ?
#
loop_
_entity_poly.entity_id
_entity_poly.type
_entity_poly.pdbx_seq_one_letter_code
_entity_poly.pdbx_strand_id
1 'polypeptide(L)'
;MPPQIKSELSSEGLIVFDEAVKSSITYRDFRAPGKYSSWRRQWFTGCVALTEVRLVALQFNNFAINVPFTDERIRKMNFKADEDSLFVAFDAGLFHNDWSGTIEYKFRSDHAAMILEKLQAQMAFTSRGAH
;
A
#
# COMPACT_ATOMS: atom_id res chain seq x y z
N MET A 1 3.76 -14.13 5.99
CA MET A 1 3.33 -14.05 4.57
C MET A 1 3.20 -15.45 4.01
N PRO A 2 2.14 -15.76 3.27
CA PRO A 2 2.00 -17.06 2.63
C PRO A 2 3.18 -17.35 1.69
N PRO A 3 3.71 -18.59 1.71
CA PRO A 3 4.88 -18.94 0.88
C PRO A 3 4.66 -18.74 -0.62
N GLN A 4 3.43 -18.94 -1.10
CA GLN A 4 3.10 -18.75 -2.51
C GLN A 4 3.24 -17.29 -2.94
N ILE A 5 2.76 -16.36 -2.11
CA ILE A 5 2.86 -14.94 -2.38
C ILE A 5 4.32 -14.50 -2.35
N LYS A 6 5.07 -14.97 -1.35
CA LYS A 6 6.50 -14.65 -1.23
C LYS A 6 7.28 -15.13 -2.45
N SER A 7 7.01 -16.33 -2.93
CA SER A 7 7.64 -16.88 -4.12
C SER A 7 7.31 -16.05 -5.36
N GLU A 8 6.05 -15.66 -5.51
CA GLU A 8 5.60 -14.82 -6.62
C GLU A 8 6.30 -13.46 -6.61
N LEU A 9 6.35 -12.81 -5.45
CA LEU A 9 7.03 -11.51 -5.31
C LEU A 9 8.52 -11.61 -5.61
N SER A 10 9.17 -12.70 -5.18
CA SER A 10 10.58 -12.92 -5.46
C SER A 10 10.85 -13.07 -6.96
N SER A 11 9.93 -13.72 -7.69
CA SER A 11 10.05 -13.89 -9.15
C SER A 11 9.85 -12.58 -9.90
N GLU A 12 9.21 -11.58 -9.29
CA GLU A 12 8.98 -10.26 -9.89
C GLU A 12 10.14 -9.29 -9.70
N GLY A 13 11.22 -9.69 -9.04
CA GLY A 13 12.32 -8.79 -8.71
C GLY A 13 12.05 -8.00 -7.43
N LEU A 14 12.10 -8.71 -6.30
CA LEU A 14 11.85 -8.11 -4.99
C LEU A 14 12.90 -7.07 -4.64
N ILE A 15 12.49 -5.84 -4.35
CA ILE A 15 13.38 -4.73 -4.00
C ILE A 15 13.47 -4.58 -2.49
N VAL A 16 12.32 -4.55 -1.80
CA VAL A 16 12.23 -4.40 -0.35
C VAL A 16 11.13 -5.31 0.17
N PHE A 17 11.38 -5.91 1.32
CA PHE A 17 10.41 -6.75 1.99
C PHE A 17 10.51 -6.57 3.49
N ASP A 18 9.44 -6.05 4.11
CA ASP A 18 9.32 -5.93 5.56
C ASP A 18 8.18 -6.82 6.03
N GLU A 19 8.52 -7.82 6.83
CA GLU A 19 7.56 -8.75 7.41
C GLU A 19 7.25 -8.37 8.86
N ALA A 20 6.02 -8.66 9.29
CA ALA A 20 5.58 -8.47 10.67
C ALA A 20 5.70 -7.02 11.16
N VAL A 21 5.36 -6.05 10.30
CA VAL A 21 5.37 -4.64 10.68
C VAL A 21 4.09 -4.25 11.41
N LYS A 22 4.24 -3.49 12.49
CA LYS A 22 3.09 -2.91 13.20
C LYS A 22 2.44 -1.89 12.29
N SER A 23 1.13 -2.01 12.11
CA SER A 23 0.42 -1.24 11.10
C SER A 23 -0.91 -0.77 11.63
N SER A 24 -1.46 0.25 10.98
CA SER A 24 -2.83 0.67 11.24
C SER A 24 -3.51 1.07 9.94
N ILE A 25 -4.82 0.93 9.92
CA ILE A 25 -5.69 1.46 8.87
C ILE A 25 -6.64 2.45 9.54
N THR A 26 -6.75 3.66 8.98
CA THR A 26 -7.65 4.70 9.47
C THR A 26 -8.65 5.01 8.38
N TYR A 27 -9.94 4.98 8.75
CA TYR A 27 -11.05 5.35 7.89
C TYR A 27 -11.55 6.73 8.31
N ARG A 28 -11.71 7.66 7.34
CA ARG A 28 -12.23 9.01 7.58
C ARG A 28 -13.42 9.25 6.68
N ASP A 29 -14.56 9.61 7.27
CA ASP A 29 -15.82 9.83 6.54
C ASP A 29 -16.14 8.69 5.60
N PHE A 30 -15.86 7.48 6.04
CA PHE A 30 -15.94 6.27 5.22
C PHE A 30 -17.37 5.79 5.10
N ARG A 31 -17.80 5.53 3.87
CA ARG A 31 -19.10 4.95 3.56
C ARG A 31 -18.94 3.79 2.59
N ALA A 32 -19.59 2.69 2.91
CA ALA A 32 -19.72 1.52 2.05
C ALA A 32 -21.14 0.97 2.24
N PRO A 33 -21.66 0.11 1.39
CA PRO A 33 -22.99 -0.44 1.56
C PRO A 33 -23.17 -1.05 2.96
N GLY A 34 -24.13 -0.50 3.71
CA GLY A 34 -24.42 -0.93 5.07
C GLY A 34 -23.43 -0.52 6.13
N LYS A 35 -22.47 0.35 5.81
CA LYS A 35 -21.44 0.80 6.75
C LYS A 35 -21.19 2.29 6.66
N TYR A 36 -20.96 2.91 7.82
CA TYR A 36 -20.53 4.30 7.92
C TYR A 36 -19.61 4.47 9.12
N SER A 37 -18.50 5.18 8.92
CA SER A 37 -17.58 5.53 10.01
C SER A 37 -17.07 6.94 9.79
N SER A 38 -17.37 7.87 10.72
CA SER A 38 -16.83 9.23 10.67
C SER A 38 -15.33 9.20 10.90
N TRP A 39 -14.89 8.34 11.81
CA TRP A 39 -13.48 8.07 12.07
C TRP A 39 -13.35 6.70 12.72
N ARG A 40 -12.43 5.86 12.20
CA ARG A 40 -12.16 4.54 12.77
C ARG A 40 -10.73 4.16 12.48
N ARG A 41 -10.05 3.61 13.48
CA ARG A 41 -8.69 3.09 13.34
C ARG A 41 -8.63 1.65 13.83
N GLN A 42 -7.99 0.81 13.04
CA GLN A 42 -7.71 -0.58 13.40
C GLN A 42 -6.22 -0.82 13.34
N TRP A 43 -5.70 -1.57 14.32
CA TRP A 43 -4.31 -1.97 14.37
C TRP A 43 -4.16 -3.40 13.89
N PHE A 44 -3.09 -3.67 13.19
CA PHE A 44 -2.80 -5.02 12.71
C PHE A 44 -1.30 -5.20 12.52
N THR A 45 -0.86 -6.48 12.39
CA THR A 45 0.50 -6.81 11.99
C THR A 45 0.45 -7.20 10.53
N GLY A 46 1.21 -6.53 9.69
CA GLY A 46 1.19 -6.72 8.26
C GLY A 46 2.56 -6.94 7.66
N CYS A 47 2.59 -6.96 6.34
CA CYS A 47 3.81 -7.04 5.55
C CYS A 47 3.74 -5.97 4.47
N VAL A 48 4.90 -5.40 4.12
CA VAL A 48 5.03 -4.48 2.99
C VAL A 48 6.12 -5.02 2.07
N ALA A 49 5.83 -5.06 0.79
CA ALA A 49 6.79 -5.50 -0.21
C ALA A 49 6.75 -4.57 -1.42
N LEU A 50 7.93 -4.28 -1.95
CA LEU A 50 8.08 -3.53 -3.18
C LEU A 50 8.86 -4.39 -4.16
N THR A 51 8.28 -4.62 -5.33
CA THR A 51 8.96 -5.33 -6.42
C THR A 51 9.21 -4.38 -7.59
N GLU A 52 9.84 -4.87 -8.63
CA GLU A 52 10.00 -4.10 -9.87
C GLU A 52 8.68 -3.90 -10.61
N VAL A 53 7.62 -4.61 -10.21
CA VAL A 53 6.32 -4.65 -10.88
C VAL A 53 5.23 -3.92 -10.11
N ARG A 54 5.21 -4.04 -8.77
CA ARG A 54 4.09 -3.57 -7.96
C ARG A 54 4.45 -3.26 -6.51
N LEU A 55 3.56 -2.52 -5.85
CA LEU A 55 3.56 -2.32 -4.41
C LEU A 55 2.52 -3.25 -3.79
N VAL A 56 2.92 -3.98 -2.75
CA VAL A 56 2.06 -4.94 -2.06
C VAL A 56 2.11 -4.68 -0.56
N ALA A 57 0.95 -4.71 0.09
CA ALA A 57 0.87 -4.77 1.54
C ALA A 57 -0.19 -5.80 1.93
N LEU A 58 0.10 -6.56 2.95
CA LEU A 58 -0.82 -7.57 3.48
C LEU A 58 -1.32 -7.19 4.85
N GLN A 59 -2.61 -7.38 5.05
CA GLN A 59 -3.27 -7.36 6.35
C GLN A 59 -3.68 -8.79 6.64
N PHE A 60 -3.03 -9.42 7.62
CA PHE A 60 -3.10 -10.87 7.82
C PHE A 60 -2.65 -11.59 6.55
N ASN A 61 -3.48 -12.41 5.93
CA ASN A 61 -3.18 -13.11 4.69
C ASN A 61 -3.91 -12.51 3.48
N ASN A 62 -4.48 -11.31 3.62
CA ASN A 62 -5.23 -10.65 2.57
C ASN A 62 -4.47 -9.42 2.06
N PHE A 63 -4.61 -9.14 0.78
CA PHE A 63 -4.03 -7.93 0.21
C PHE A 63 -4.77 -6.70 0.71
N ALA A 64 -4.05 -5.85 1.46
CA ALA A 64 -4.50 -4.51 1.80
C ALA A 64 -4.20 -3.54 0.64
N ILE A 65 -3.03 -3.70 0.04
CA ILE A 65 -2.59 -2.94 -1.13
C ILE A 65 -2.00 -3.94 -2.11
N ASN A 66 -2.41 -3.87 -3.37
CA ASN A 66 -1.85 -4.67 -4.45
C ASN A 66 -2.03 -3.87 -5.72
N VAL A 67 -1.05 -3.00 -6.03
CA VAL A 67 -1.17 -2.09 -7.16
C VAL A 67 0.08 -2.14 -8.03
N PRO A 68 -0.07 -2.58 -9.29
CA PRO A 68 1.04 -2.53 -10.26
C PRO A 68 1.38 -1.09 -10.62
N PHE A 69 2.65 -0.83 -10.95
CA PHE A 69 3.08 0.50 -11.38
C PHE A 69 2.46 0.93 -12.70
N THR A 70 1.97 -0.02 -13.50
CA THR A 70 1.23 0.25 -14.74
C THR A 70 -0.20 0.68 -14.51
N ASP A 71 -0.72 0.51 -13.31
CA ASP A 71 -2.07 0.95 -12.94
C ASP A 71 -2.05 2.45 -12.64
N GLU A 72 -2.79 3.23 -13.41
CA GLU A 72 -2.81 4.69 -13.25
C GLU A 72 -3.34 5.15 -11.89
N ARG A 73 -4.12 4.30 -11.21
CA ARG A 73 -4.64 4.63 -9.88
C ARG A 73 -3.54 4.85 -8.85
N ILE A 74 -2.35 4.26 -9.06
CA ILE A 74 -1.22 4.47 -8.13
C ILE A 74 -0.84 5.94 -8.03
N ARG A 75 -1.06 6.74 -9.08
CA ARG A 75 -0.74 8.17 -9.11
C ARG A 75 -1.73 9.01 -8.31
N LYS A 76 -2.90 8.44 -7.99
CA LYS A 76 -3.92 9.07 -7.16
C LYS A 76 -3.76 8.71 -5.69
N MET A 77 -2.80 7.88 -5.36
CA MET A 77 -2.45 7.53 -3.99
C MET A 77 -1.40 8.50 -3.47
N ASN A 78 -1.49 8.85 -2.19
CA ASN A 78 -0.54 9.72 -1.52
C ASN A 78 0.40 8.90 -0.68
N PHE A 79 1.70 9.06 -0.91
CA PHE A 79 2.74 8.33 -0.19
C PHE A 79 3.61 9.34 0.57
N LYS A 80 3.86 9.05 1.85
CA LYS A 80 4.74 9.83 2.70
C LYS A 80 5.55 8.89 3.57
N ALA A 81 6.70 9.33 4.00
CA ALA A 81 7.52 8.59 4.96
C ALA A 81 8.13 9.54 5.97
N ASP A 82 8.24 9.08 7.21
CA ASP A 82 9.06 9.71 8.23
C ASP A 82 10.14 8.71 8.67
N GLU A 83 10.79 8.95 9.81
CA GLU A 83 11.92 8.12 10.26
C GLU A 83 11.55 6.65 10.49
N ASP A 84 10.32 6.38 10.91
CA ASP A 84 9.91 5.05 11.33
C ASP A 84 8.60 4.54 10.71
N SER A 85 8.02 5.29 9.78
CA SER A 85 6.71 4.91 9.23
C SER A 85 6.53 5.31 7.78
N LEU A 86 5.87 4.43 7.04
CA LEU A 86 5.38 4.70 5.69
C LEU A 86 3.87 4.94 5.75
N PHE A 87 3.42 6.03 5.15
CA PHE A 87 2.01 6.41 5.08
C PHE A 87 1.51 6.28 3.65
N VAL A 88 0.37 5.62 3.48
CA VAL A 88 -0.30 5.47 2.19
C VAL A 88 -1.77 5.85 2.36
N ALA A 89 -2.19 6.92 1.71
CA ALA A 89 -3.56 7.41 1.80
C ALA A 89 -4.19 7.53 0.42
N PHE A 90 -5.47 7.21 0.32
CA PHE A 90 -6.20 7.31 -0.95
C PHE A 90 -7.69 7.39 -0.69
N ASP A 91 -8.43 7.87 -1.71
CA ASP A 91 -9.88 7.89 -1.69
C ASP A 91 -10.40 6.45 -1.70
N ALA A 92 -11.35 6.14 -0.80
CA ALA A 92 -11.93 4.80 -0.70
C ALA A 92 -12.60 4.36 -2.01
N GLY A 93 -13.11 5.30 -2.79
CA GLY A 93 -13.71 5.03 -4.11
C GLY A 93 -12.71 4.71 -5.20
N LEU A 94 -11.41 4.84 -4.94
CA LEU A 94 -10.38 4.57 -5.95
C LEU A 94 -10.39 3.12 -6.43
N PHE A 95 -10.62 2.18 -5.51
CA PHE A 95 -10.65 0.74 -5.81
C PHE A 95 -12.02 0.10 -5.68
N HIS A 96 -13.01 0.82 -5.17
CA HIS A 96 -14.38 0.32 -4.94
C HIS A 96 -15.39 1.38 -5.35
N ASN A 97 -16.17 1.12 -6.38
CA ASN A 97 -17.11 2.10 -6.96
C ASN A 97 -18.18 2.59 -5.97
N ASP A 98 -18.54 1.76 -5.00
CA ASP A 98 -19.61 2.04 -4.04
C ASP A 98 -19.10 2.49 -2.67
N TRP A 99 -17.81 2.85 -2.59
CA TRP A 99 -17.18 3.36 -1.38
C TRP A 99 -16.87 4.84 -1.54
N SER A 100 -16.85 5.57 -0.42
CA SER A 100 -16.43 6.97 -0.36
C SER A 100 -15.69 7.24 0.95
N GLY A 101 -15.04 8.40 1.01
CA GLY A 101 -14.21 8.78 2.15
C GLY A 101 -12.74 8.52 1.89
N THR A 102 -11.95 8.53 2.95
CA THR A 102 -10.48 8.35 2.85
C THR A 102 -10.03 7.14 3.64
N ILE A 103 -9.12 6.36 3.06
CA ILE A 103 -8.44 5.26 3.73
C ILE A 103 -6.97 5.64 3.85
N GLU A 104 -6.41 5.49 5.05
CA GLU A 104 -5.02 5.82 5.35
C GLU A 104 -4.36 4.66 6.06
N TYR A 105 -3.31 4.11 5.45
CA TYR A 105 -2.46 3.08 6.06
C TYR A 105 -1.21 3.71 6.64
N LYS A 106 -0.80 3.20 7.80
CA LYS A 106 0.49 3.51 8.40
C LYS A 106 1.21 2.18 8.67
N PHE A 107 2.39 2.04 8.08
CA PHE A 107 3.24 0.85 8.26
C PHE A 107 4.51 1.28 8.99
N ARG A 108 4.75 0.70 10.15
CA ARG A 108 5.93 1.02 10.94
C ARG A 108 7.12 0.22 10.41
N SER A 109 8.08 0.92 9.84
CA SER A 109 9.25 0.31 9.21
C SER A 109 10.45 1.22 9.34
N ASP A 110 11.59 0.64 9.73
CA ASP A 110 12.86 1.38 9.75
C ASP A 110 13.36 1.71 8.34
N HIS A 111 12.75 1.09 7.33
CA HIS A 111 13.10 1.29 5.92
C HIS A 111 12.11 2.20 5.19
N ALA A 112 11.25 2.91 5.92
CA ALA A 112 10.16 3.71 5.32
C ALA A 112 10.65 4.69 4.26
N ALA A 113 11.70 5.46 4.57
CA ALA A 113 12.25 6.43 3.63
C ALA A 113 12.82 5.76 2.38
N MET A 114 13.49 4.60 2.55
CA MET A 114 14.03 3.84 1.42
C MET A 114 12.91 3.26 0.56
N ILE A 115 11.85 2.75 1.18
CA ILE A 115 10.70 2.22 0.45
C ILE A 115 10.08 3.33 -0.40
N LEU A 116 9.87 4.51 0.18
CA LEU A 116 9.30 5.64 -0.55
C LEU A 116 10.19 6.06 -1.71
N GLU A 117 11.50 6.16 -1.50
CA GLU A 117 12.46 6.52 -2.56
C GLU A 117 12.41 5.52 -3.71
N LYS A 118 12.45 4.21 -3.40
CA LYS A 118 12.40 3.16 -4.43
C LYS A 118 11.05 3.12 -5.13
N LEU A 119 9.97 3.33 -4.40
CA LEU A 119 8.62 3.39 -4.96
C LEU A 119 8.50 4.53 -5.97
N GLN A 120 8.98 5.72 -5.60
CA GLN A 120 8.94 6.90 -6.47
C GLN A 120 9.82 6.69 -7.72
N ALA A 121 10.96 6.04 -7.57
CA ALA A 121 11.84 5.72 -8.69
C ALA A 121 11.16 4.74 -9.67
N GLN A 122 10.47 3.72 -9.16
CA GLN A 122 9.75 2.77 -10.01
C GLN A 122 8.56 3.43 -10.70
N MET A 123 7.84 4.31 -10.03
CA MET A 123 6.74 5.06 -10.64
C MET A 123 7.25 5.95 -11.77
N ALA A 124 8.36 6.65 -11.56
CA ALA A 124 8.96 7.52 -12.58
C ALA A 124 9.45 6.70 -13.78
N PHE A 125 10.09 5.56 -13.53
CA PHE A 125 10.58 4.65 -14.57
C PHE A 125 9.43 4.12 -15.43
N THR A 126 8.36 3.64 -14.80
CA THR A 126 7.19 3.11 -15.50
C THR A 126 6.50 4.19 -16.33
N SER A 127 6.41 5.41 -15.79
CA SER A 127 5.82 6.55 -16.50
C SER A 127 6.61 6.88 -17.79
N ARG A 128 7.94 6.80 -17.73
CA ARG A 128 8.80 7.01 -18.91
C ARG A 128 8.68 5.87 -19.91
N GLY A 129 8.57 4.63 -19.42
CA GLY A 129 8.47 3.46 -20.27
C GLY A 129 7.13 3.28 -20.97
N ALA A 130 6.12 4.07 -20.57
CA ALA A 130 4.78 4.01 -21.15
C ALA A 130 4.66 4.74 -22.48
N HIS A 131 5.74 5.30 -22.98
CA HIS A 131 5.74 6.03 -24.24
C HIS A 131 6.12 5.15 -25.44
#